data_628ba6f22f1878a5e3c61517701e491b
#
_entry.id   628ba6f22f1878a5e3c61517701e491b
#
_cell.length_a   1.000
_cell.length_b   1.000
_cell.length_c   1.000
_cell.angle_alpha   90.00
_cell.angle_beta   90.00
_cell.angle_gamma   90.00
#
_symmetry.space_group_name_H-M   'P 1'
#
loop_
_entity.id
_entity.type
_entity.pdbx_description
1 polymer ?
#
loop_
_entity_poly.entity_id
_entity_poly.type
_entity_poly.pdbx_seq_one_letter_code
_entity_poly.pdbx_strand_id
1 'polypeptide(L)'
;MKQIAQNYKTGELTVLDVPAPACRPGGVLVRSLFSLISTGTELMKVTEAKMSMVGKARARPDQVRKVLDSVAQQGAVATYKKVMNRLDSYTPLGYSLCGVVVEAGRGADEFTVGQVVAAAGNEHALHAEYNWIPVNLCAVSYTHLTLPTN
;
A
#
# COMPACT_ATOMS: atom_id res chain seq x y z
N MET A 1 -6.37 -1.62 -13.87
CA MET A 1 -5.57 -2.69 -13.24
C MET A 1 -6.28 -3.23 -12.00
N LYS A 2 -5.99 -4.48 -11.65
CA LYS A 2 -6.53 -5.09 -10.44
C LYS A 2 -5.65 -4.76 -9.23
N GLN A 3 -6.31 -4.47 -8.10
CA GLN A 3 -5.66 -4.15 -6.83
C GLN A 3 -6.46 -4.73 -5.68
N ILE A 4 -5.79 -5.38 -4.72
CA ILE A 4 -6.43 -5.88 -3.50
C ILE A 4 -6.55 -4.73 -2.51
N ALA A 5 -7.77 -4.52 -2.03
CA ALA A 5 -8.06 -3.49 -1.04
C ALA A 5 -9.01 -4.00 0.04
N GLN A 6 -8.98 -3.34 1.18
CA GLN A 6 -9.82 -3.64 2.32
C GLN A 6 -10.68 -2.42 2.66
N ASN A 7 -11.98 -2.64 2.86
CA ASN A 7 -12.84 -1.64 3.48
C ASN A 7 -12.54 -1.59 4.98
N TYR A 8 -12.09 -0.43 5.46
CA TYR A 8 -11.69 -0.29 6.86
C TYR A 8 -12.86 -0.36 7.85
N LYS A 9 -14.09 -0.06 7.40
CA LYS A 9 -15.29 -0.11 8.24
C LYS A 9 -15.79 -1.53 8.43
N THR A 10 -15.92 -2.29 7.34
CA THR A 10 -16.49 -3.63 7.33
C THR A 10 -15.45 -4.73 7.50
N GLY A 11 -14.18 -4.45 7.20
CA GLY A 11 -13.12 -5.43 7.12
C GLY A 11 -13.17 -6.30 5.87
N GLU A 12 -14.06 -5.99 4.93
CA GLU A 12 -14.22 -6.73 3.68
C GLU A 12 -13.01 -6.56 2.78
N LEU A 13 -12.51 -7.68 2.26
CA LEU A 13 -11.45 -7.74 1.26
C LEU A 13 -12.06 -7.85 -0.12
N THR A 14 -11.59 -7.04 -1.04
CA THR A 14 -12.09 -7.06 -2.42
C THR A 14 -10.97 -6.78 -3.42
N VAL A 15 -11.18 -7.19 -4.66
CA VAL A 15 -10.35 -6.83 -5.79
C VAL A 15 -11.03 -5.68 -6.52
N LEU A 16 -10.38 -4.53 -6.54
CA LEU A 16 -10.85 -3.34 -7.24
C LEU A 16 -10.23 -3.23 -8.62
N ASP A 17 -11.00 -2.75 -9.58
CA ASP A 17 -10.48 -2.25 -10.84
C ASP A 17 -10.21 -0.75 -10.72
N VAL A 18 -8.93 -0.38 -10.75
CA VAL A 18 -8.46 1.01 -10.58
C VAL A 18 -7.56 1.41 -11.75
N PRO A 19 -7.40 2.71 -12.04
CA PRO A 19 -6.42 3.18 -13.02
C PRO A 19 -4.99 2.72 -12.65
N ALA A 20 -4.18 2.38 -13.66
CA ALA A 20 -2.76 2.12 -13.43
C ALA A 20 -2.05 3.43 -13.03
N PRO A 21 -1.07 3.37 -12.09
CA PRO A 21 -0.29 4.55 -11.75
C PRO A 21 0.57 4.99 -12.94
N ALA A 22 0.72 6.29 -13.12
CA ALA A 22 1.69 6.84 -14.06
C ALA A 22 3.11 6.75 -13.47
N CYS A 23 4.10 6.54 -14.32
CA CYS A 23 5.50 6.66 -13.92
C CYS A 23 5.82 8.13 -13.60
N ARG A 24 6.41 8.36 -12.43
CA ARG A 24 6.80 9.68 -11.93
C ARG A 24 8.30 9.78 -11.78
N PRO A 25 8.90 10.99 -11.80
CA PRO A 25 10.31 11.19 -11.49
C PRO A 25 10.69 10.60 -10.13
N GLY A 26 11.93 10.11 -9.99
CA GLY A 26 12.48 9.54 -8.76
C GLY A 26 12.00 8.11 -8.46
N GLY A 27 11.44 7.40 -9.43
CA GLY A 27 10.98 6.03 -9.26
C GLY A 27 10.76 5.31 -10.57
N VAL A 28 10.36 4.06 -10.45
CA VAL A 28 10.09 3.14 -11.56
C VAL A 28 8.64 2.65 -11.52
N LEU A 29 8.07 2.39 -12.67
CA LEU A 29 6.80 1.65 -12.79
C LEU A 29 7.13 0.16 -12.92
N VAL A 30 6.61 -0.62 -12.00
CA VAL A 30 6.87 -2.06 -11.91
C VAL A 30 5.58 -2.84 -12.17
N ARG A 31 5.62 -3.80 -13.09
CA ARG A 31 4.59 -4.82 -13.25
C ARG A 31 4.88 -5.95 -12.27
N SER A 32 3.99 -6.18 -11.33
CA SER A 32 4.15 -7.21 -10.31
C SER A 32 4.12 -8.62 -10.92
N LEU A 33 5.05 -9.46 -10.52
CA LEU A 33 5.06 -10.89 -10.78
C LEU A 33 4.59 -11.66 -9.54
N PHE A 34 5.09 -11.26 -8.38
CA PHE A 34 4.77 -11.85 -7.08
C PHE A 34 4.65 -10.73 -6.04
N SER A 35 3.78 -10.91 -5.08
CA SER A 35 3.73 -10.09 -3.87
C SER A 35 3.75 -10.99 -2.64
N LEU A 36 4.48 -10.56 -1.61
CA LEU A 36 4.63 -11.32 -0.37
C LEU A 36 3.56 -10.91 0.62
N ILE A 37 2.86 -11.90 1.18
CA ILE A 37 1.87 -11.70 2.25
C ILE A 37 2.56 -11.96 3.59
N SER A 38 2.57 -10.94 4.47
CA SER A 38 2.98 -11.11 5.86
C SER A 38 1.77 -11.41 6.72
N THR A 39 1.71 -12.64 7.20
CA THR A 39 0.62 -13.07 8.09
C THR A 39 0.53 -12.21 9.36
N GLY A 40 1.65 -11.73 9.91
CA GLY A 40 1.67 -10.84 11.05
C GLY A 40 1.09 -9.45 10.76
N THR A 41 1.67 -8.76 9.78
CA THR A 41 1.33 -7.36 9.49
C THR A 41 -0.05 -7.22 8.85
N GLU A 42 -0.40 -8.10 7.90
CA GLU A 42 -1.68 -8.00 7.19
C GLU A 42 -2.83 -8.54 8.03
N LEU A 43 -2.60 -9.62 8.78
CA LEU A 43 -3.62 -10.13 9.71
C LEU A 43 -3.96 -9.10 10.79
N MET A 44 -2.99 -8.33 11.27
CA MET A 44 -3.26 -7.21 12.18
C MET A 44 -4.18 -6.16 11.55
N LYS A 45 -3.91 -5.74 10.30
CA LYS A 45 -4.76 -4.79 9.57
C LYS A 45 -6.18 -5.34 9.37
N VAL A 46 -6.29 -6.59 8.95
CA VAL A 46 -7.58 -7.27 8.74
C VAL A 46 -8.36 -7.41 10.05
N THR A 47 -7.68 -7.77 11.13
CA THR A 47 -8.30 -7.92 12.45
C THR A 47 -8.74 -6.56 13.01
N GLU A 48 -7.90 -5.52 12.90
CA GLU A 48 -8.26 -4.16 13.31
C GLU A 48 -9.48 -3.64 12.54
N ALA A 49 -9.55 -3.89 11.24
CA ALA A 49 -10.70 -3.49 10.43
C ALA A 49 -12.00 -4.20 10.83
N LYS A 50 -11.95 -5.43 11.31
CA LYS A 50 -13.11 -6.19 11.82
C LYS A 50 -13.53 -5.81 13.26
N MET A 51 -12.72 -5.04 13.99
CA MET A 51 -13.09 -4.59 15.33
C MET A 51 -14.32 -3.68 15.31
N SER A 52 -15.11 -3.72 16.38
CA SER A 52 -16.17 -2.74 16.59
C SER A 52 -15.60 -1.31 16.70
N MET A 53 -16.43 -0.29 16.51
CA MET A 53 -16.03 1.12 16.64
C MET A 53 -15.41 1.43 17.99
N VAL A 54 -15.95 0.83 19.08
CA VAL A 54 -15.38 0.96 20.42
C VAL A 54 -14.01 0.28 20.52
N GLY A 55 -13.87 -0.90 19.91
CA GLY A 55 -12.58 -1.61 19.84
C GLY A 55 -11.52 -0.80 19.09
N LYS A 56 -11.86 -0.22 17.93
CA LYS A 56 -10.98 0.69 17.16
C LYS A 56 -10.57 1.92 17.95
N ALA A 57 -11.52 2.53 18.67
CA ALA A 57 -11.23 3.69 19.51
C ALA A 57 -10.25 3.36 20.66
N ARG A 58 -10.40 2.20 21.30
CA ARG A 58 -9.47 1.73 22.35
C ARG A 58 -8.09 1.38 21.81
N ALA A 59 -8.02 0.78 20.62
CA ALA A 59 -6.76 0.42 19.97
C ALA A 59 -5.96 1.66 19.49
N ARG A 60 -6.64 2.77 19.22
CA ARG A 60 -6.03 4.00 18.66
C ARG A 60 -6.44 5.27 19.41
N PRO A 61 -6.03 5.46 20.66
CA PRO A 61 -6.41 6.63 21.46
C PRO A 61 -5.92 7.96 20.86
N ASP A 62 -4.79 7.93 20.14
CA ASP A 62 -4.27 9.06 19.37
C ASP A 62 -5.23 9.55 18.28
N GLN A 63 -5.90 8.64 17.58
CA GLN A 63 -6.90 8.98 16.58
C GLN A 63 -8.17 9.56 17.21
N VAL A 64 -8.59 9.02 18.36
CA VAL A 64 -9.73 9.56 19.10
C VAL A 64 -9.47 11.00 19.51
N ARG A 65 -8.27 11.32 20.01
CA ARG A 65 -7.89 12.68 20.36
C ARG A 65 -7.96 13.63 19.17
N LYS A 66 -7.44 13.22 18.00
CA LYS A 66 -7.54 14.01 16.76
C LYS A 66 -8.99 14.25 16.33
N VAL A 67 -9.87 13.29 16.53
CA VAL A 67 -11.31 13.43 16.26
C VAL A 67 -11.92 14.45 17.21
N LEU A 68 -11.61 14.40 18.51
CA LEU A 68 -12.10 15.38 19.50
C LEU A 68 -11.62 16.81 19.18
N ASP A 69 -10.35 16.97 18.82
CA ASP A 69 -9.79 18.25 18.38
C ASP A 69 -10.51 18.78 17.11
N SER A 70 -10.82 17.88 16.18
CA SER A 70 -11.57 18.23 14.96
C SER A 70 -13.03 18.62 15.27
N VAL A 71 -13.66 17.98 16.25
CA VAL A 71 -15.00 18.37 16.73
C VAL A 71 -14.99 19.78 17.31
N ALA A 72 -13.97 20.12 18.11
CA ALA A 72 -13.82 21.43 18.68
C ALA A 72 -13.60 22.53 17.62
N GLN A 73 -12.92 22.21 16.51
CA GLN A 73 -12.58 23.17 15.45
C GLN A 73 -13.65 23.29 14.35
N GLN A 74 -14.27 22.19 13.93
CA GLN A 74 -15.13 22.13 12.76
C GLN A 74 -16.59 21.75 13.09
N GLY A 75 -16.88 21.45 14.35
CA GLY A 75 -18.18 21.00 14.81
C GLY A 75 -18.41 19.48 14.65
N ALA A 76 -19.34 18.95 15.44
CA ALA A 76 -19.58 17.50 15.56
C ALA A 76 -20.11 16.87 14.25
N VAL A 77 -21.02 17.54 13.53
CA VAL A 77 -21.65 17.00 12.32
C VAL A 77 -20.64 16.88 11.16
N ALA A 78 -19.82 17.93 10.95
CA ALA A 78 -18.81 17.92 9.90
C ALA A 78 -17.73 16.87 10.18
N THR A 79 -17.28 16.77 11.43
CA THR A 79 -16.31 15.75 11.87
C THR A 79 -16.87 14.35 11.74
N TYR A 80 -18.12 14.12 12.13
CA TYR A 80 -18.76 12.80 11.96
C TYR A 80 -18.78 12.34 10.49
N LYS A 81 -19.23 13.22 9.57
CA LYS A 81 -19.23 12.92 8.13
C LYS A 81 -17.82 12.59 7.62
N LYS A 82 -16.81 13.39 8.01
CA LYS A 82 -15.41 13.18 7.62
C LYS A 82 -14.86 11.84 8.12
N VAL A 83 -15.15 11.48 9.37
CA VAL A 83 -14.73 10.19 9.97
C VAL A 83 -15.42 9.04 9.27
N MET A 84 -16.75 9.13 9.05
CA MET A 84 -17.50 8.06 8.40
C MET A 84 -17.05 7.85 6.95
N ASN A 85 -16.81 8.91 6.18
CA ASN A 85 -16.28 8.81 4.82
C ASN A 85 -14.90 8.15 4.80
N ARG A 86 -14.02 8.48 5.77
CA ARG A 86 -12.71 7.86 5.87
C ARG A 86 -12.77 6.39 6.28
N LEU A 87 -13.70 6.03 7.15
CA LEU A 87 -13.92 4.63 7.54
C LEU A 87 -14.51 3.80 6.40
N ASP A 88 -15.31 4.41 5.53
CA ASP A 88 -15.97 3.74 4.40
C ASP A 88 -15.10 3.73 3.12
N SER A 89 -13.83 4.14 3.25
CA SER A 89 -12.88 4.08 2.15
C SER A 89 -12.16 2.74 2.08
N TYR A 90 -11.80 2.35 0.86
CA TYR A 90 -10.94 1.20 0.63
C TYR A 90 -9.48 1.57 0.81
N THR A 91 -8.75 0.75 1.55
CA THR A 91 -7.31 0.89 1.76
C THR A 91 -6.59 -0.23 1.04
N PRO A 92 -5.65 0.06 0.14
CA PRO A 92 -4.87 -0.96 -0.54
C PRO A 92 -4.00 -1.74 0.45
N LEU A 93 -3.83 -3.03 0.17
CA LEU A 93 -2.98 -3.93 0.95
C LEU A 93 -1.68 -4.22 0.20
N GLY A 94 -0.69 -4.71 0.94
CA GLY A 94 0.63 -5.05 0.44
C GLY A 94 1.72 -4.11 0.94
N TYR A 95 2.96 -4.60 0.92
CA TYR A 95 4.14 -3.84 1.35
C TYR A 95 5.43 -4.37 0.72
N SER A 96 5.38 -5.50 -0.01
CA SER A 96 6.53 -6.13 -0.64
C SER A 96 6.12 -6.87 -1.90
N LEU A 97 6.89 -6.68 -2.96
CA LEU A 97 6.68 -7.34 -4.25
C LEU A 97 8.00 -7.64 -4.96
N CYS A 98 7.93 -8.56 -5.91
CA CYS A 98 8.91 -8.75 -6.96
C CYS A 98 8.22 -8.54 -8.30
N GLY A 99 8.85 -7.85 -9.23
CA GLY A 99 8.26 -7.51 -10.51
C GLY A 99 9.27 -7.08 -11.55
N VAL A 100 8.78 -6.71 -12.72
CA VAL A 100 9.59 -6.24 -13.85
C VAL A 100 9.39 -4.76 -14.04
N VAL A 101 10.48 -4.01 -14.21
CA VAL A 101 10.44 -2.59 -14.56
C VAL A 101 9.85 -2.45 -15.96
N VAL A 102 8.75 -1.72 -16.09
CA VAL A 102 8.11 -1.43 -17.38
C VAL A 102 8.35 0.00 -17.85
N GLU A 103 8.69 0.89 -16.91
CA GLU A 103 9.07 2.28 -17.20
C GLU A 103 9.96 2.82 -16.10
N ALA A 104 11.02 3.58 -16.46
CA ALA A 104 11.89 4.28 -15.52
C ALA A 104 11.65 5.78 -15.62
N GLY A 105 11.35 6.42 -14.51
CA GLY A 105 11.15 7.85 -14.42
C GLY A 105 12.48 8.61 -14.41
N ARG A 106 12.45 9.91 -14.68
CA ARG A 106 13.63 10.75 -14.59
C ARG A 106 14.27 10.68 -13.20
N GLY A 107 15.57 10.44 -13.11
CA GLY A 107 16.31 10.25 -11.84
C GLY A 107 16.22 8.82 -11.28
N ALA A 108 15.83 7.85 -12.10
CA ALA A 108 15.88 6.43 -11.81
C ALA A 108 16.83 5.69 -12.77
N ASP A 109 17.96 6.33 -13.11
CA ASP A 109 18.89 5.92 -14.17
C ASP A 109 19.60 4.58 -13.87
N GLU A 110 19.58 4.14 -12.62
CA GLU A 110 20.09 2.84 -12.17
C GLU A 110 19.20 1.65 -12.56
N PHE A 111 17.95 1.92 -12.99
CA PHE A 111 17.00 0.88 -13.39
C PHE A 111 16.76 0.90 -14.89
N THR A 112 16.70 -0.30 -15.48
CA THR A 112 16.45 -0.48 -16.91
C THR A 112 15.14 -1.22 -17.13
N VAL A 113 14.36 -0.85 -18.16
CA VAL A 113 13.15 -1.57 -18.55
C VAL A 113 13.49 -3.04 -18.84
N GLY A 114 12.68 -3.95 -18.29
CA GLY A 114 12.90 -5.38 -18.37
C GLY A 114 13.67 -5.99 -17.18
N GLN A 115 14.31 -5.17 -16.33
CA GLN A 115 14.95 -5.70 -15.12
C GLN A 115 13.94 -6.25 -14.13
N VAL A 116 14.32 -7.35 -13.47
CA VAL A 116 13.59 -7.89 -12.32
C VAL A 116 14.05 -7.16 -11.06
N VAL A 117 13.09 -6.66 -10.30
CA VAL A 117 13.33 -5.88 -9.09
C VAL A 117 12.53 -6.43 -7.92
N ALA A 118 13.09 -6.29 -6.73
CA ALA A 118 12.38 -6.44 -5.47
C ALA A 118 12.07 -5.05 -4.91
N ALA A 119 10.88 -4.86 -4.37
CA ALA A 119 10.46 -3.59 -3.80
C ALA A 119 9.75 -3.78 -2.47
N ALA A 120 9.88 -2.79 -1.59
CA ALA A 120 9.21 -2.76 -0.30
C ALA A 120 8.65 -1.37 0.00
N GLY A 121 7.57 -1.32 0.79
CA GLY A 121 6.95 -0.07 1.25
C GLY A 121 5.43 -0.16 1.31
N ASN A 122 4.86 0.18 2.45
CA ASN A 122 3.41 0.06 2.73
C ASN A 122 2.48 0.84 1.78
N GLU A 123 2.98 1.88 1.12
CA GLU A 123 2.18 2.74 0.23
C GLU A 123 2.59 2.59 -1.25
N HIS A 124 3.61 1.75 -1.51
CA HIS A 124 4.22 1.64 -2.83
C HIS A 124 4.21 0.21 -3.37
N ALA A 125 4.63 -0.77 -2.58
CA ALA A 125 4.70 -2.17 -3.00
C ALA A 125 3.42 -2.94 -2.63
N LEU A 126 2.34 -2.61 -3.31
CA LEU A 126 0.99 -3.09 -3.03
C LEU A 126 0.69 -4.42 -3.74
N HIS A 127 -0.35 -5.12 -3.29
CA HIS A 127 -0.94 -6.24 -4.01
C HIS A 127 -1.76 -5.72 -5.20
N ALA A 128 -1.05 -5.26 -6.23
CA ALA A 128 -1.61 -4.69 -7.45
C ALA A 128 -0.80 -5.14 -8.67
N GLU A 129 -1.41 -5.12 -9.85
CA GLU A 129 -0.74 -5.52 -11.09
C GLU A 129 0.41 -4.58 -11.47
N TYR A 130 0.27 -3.27 -11.16
CA TYR A 130 1.30 -2.25 -11.40
C TYR A 130 1.49 -1.40 -10.17
N ASN A 131 2.74 -1.06 -9.87
CA ASN A 131 3.12 -0.22 -8.75
C ASN A 131 4.17 0.80 -9.18
N TRP A 132 4.00 2.05 -8.79
CA TRP A 132 5.08 3.03 -8.88
C TRP A 132 5.93 2.96 -7.61
N ILE A 133 7.22 2.69 -7.77
CA ILE A 133 8.16 2.46 -6.67
C ILE A 133 9.25 3.53 -6.70
N PRO A 134 9.43 4.30 -5.62
CA PRO A 134 10.58 5.19 -5.47
C PRO A 134 11.90 4.40 -5.50
N VAL A 135 12.97 4.98 -6.06
CA VAL A 135 14.29 4.34 -6.21
C VAL A 135 14.83 3.80 -4.88
N ASN A 136 14.66 4.52 -3.78
CA ASN A 136 15.14 4.11 -2.45
C ASN A 136 14.36 2.93 -1.82
N LEU A 137 13.26 2.49 -2.44
CA LEU A 137 12.46 1.34 -2.01
C LEU A 137 12.52 0.18 -3.01
N CYS A 138 13.39 0.27 -4.01
CA CYS A 138 13.54 -0.68 -5.09
C CYS A 138 14.99 -1.18 -5.16
N ALA A 139 15.17 -2.47 -5.37
CA ALA A 139 16.47 -3.09 -5.55
C ALA A 139 16.44 -4.05 -6.74
N VAL A 140 17.51 -4.07 -7.54
CA VAL A 140 17.66 -5.05 -8.62
C VAL A 140 17.79 -6.44 -8.04
N SER A 141 16.99 -7.38 -8.54
CA SER A 141 17.08 -8.79 -8.15
C SER A 141 18.12 -9.50 -9.02
N TYR A 142 19.10 -10.10 -8.38
CA TYR A 142 20.16 -10.90 -9.03
C TYR A 142 19.88 -12.41 -8.94
N THR A 143 18.67 -12.84 -8.68
CA THR A 143 18.33 -14.27 -8.53
C THR A 143 18.57 -15.10 -9.79
N HIS A 144 18.75 -14.47 -10.94
CA HIS A 144 19.13 -15.11 -12.21
C HIS A 144 20.64 -15.28 -12.38
N LEU A 145 21.45 -14.67 -11.52
CA LEU A 145 22.89 -14.86 -11.52
C LEU A 145 23.19 -16.09 -10.66
N THR A 146 23.50 -17.20 -11.31
CA THR A 146 24.10 -18.36 -10.63
C THR A 146 25.48 -17.93 -10.14
N LEU A 147 25.69 -17.95 -8.83
CA LEU A 147 27.03 -17.82 -8.28
C LEU A 147 27.86 -19.01 -8.82
N PRO A 148 29.08 -18.76 -9.31
CA PRO A 148 29.96 -19.88 -9.69
C PRO A 148 30.16 -20.74 -8.44
N THR A 149 29.71 -22.00 -8.52
CA THR A 149 30.03 -23.01 -7.50
C THR A 149 31.50 -23.38 -7.70
N ASN A 150 32.36 -22.96 -6.77
CA ASN A 150 33.71 -23.48 -6.63
C ASN A 150 33.68 -24.90 -6.09
#